data_e9b651483caa0c7858be92ab12a46aa7
#
_entry.id   e9b651483caa0c7858be92ab12a46aa7
#
_cell.length_a   1.000
_cell.length_b   1.000
_cell.length_c   1.000
_cell.angle_alpha   90.00
_cell.angle_beta   90.00
_cell.angle_gamma   90.00
#
_symmetry.space_group_name_H-M   'P 1'
#
loop_
_entity.id
_entity.type
_entity.pdbx_description
1 polymer ?
#
loop_
_entity_poly.entity_id
_entity_poly.type
_entity_poly.pdbx_seq_one_letter_code
_entity_poly.pdbx_strand_id
1 'polypeptide(L)'
;MHGSGKSEALLGWLASIAHCYSPACVRFILIDYKGGSTFARLADLPHTQALLTDLDAGATSRALDGIASVLARREAALSDLGVPDLTAWERTYEEDPARTPQPPPRLVIAIDEFRVLADTHPSSMDVLLRLAAQGRSLGLHLIAATQRPSGAINASMRANMDIRLALRCVSAPDSTDILGDARASSLPRVPGRAVLAGVGTLQLSYMADVAAVVSECAARWPAASAAPLWAPALPGSLTWTQIDEAWAEQGGNGGAAPGSVVLGLVEGIESHSPLVWEGGSVQIQTSAHEAALASQWARSIAARIAGASRLPLHVIGDEAVPGASSRLSPRDLGAIDLVEGIRAHGPAVLAISDVTALRSSLAQALSLPQAEELWSSLLTGAARSGIILVAAFSGRFTSSSAAMGAFSMRLVRARDADEALHAGIQPSSLRSLGEAHALLARPGEETALACVPIDPPPTGVSQDTDSACHAWRIPSPQEAAALVSNTSAPALIGPEYEPIRWATDKPWVIIGEPSNVRVVEALHAAHGWPTPTIAEIIPENAWTRIVRRDAHRMLALNPSDNVMRGLMRTSRRYPLSIAAHPWNPTCGLIWEDDTLTTIQLTVGSVNT
;
A
#
# COMPACT_ATOMS: atom_id res chain seq x y z
N MET A 1 -3.97 33.13 31.56
CA MET A 1 -4.17 34.45 30.92
C MET A 1 -5.30 34.40 29.87
N HIS A 2 -6.46 33.88 30.20
CA HIS A 2 -7.62 34.02 29.32
C HIS A 2 -8.10 35.45 29.36
N GLY A 3 -8.25 36.14 28.22
CA GLY A 3 -8.79 37.49 28.13
C GLY A 3 -7.80 38.64 28.00
N SER A 4 -6.49 38.40 27.81
CA SER A 4 -5.52 39.51 27.59
C SER A 4 -5.59 40.10 26.16
N GLY A 5 -6.27 39.43 25.23
CA GLY A 5 -6.39 39.83 23.83
C GLY A 5 -5.32 39.28 22.89
N LYS A 6 -4.55 38.27 23.31
CA LYS A 6 -3.49 37.64 22.47
C LYS A 6 -4.01 37.14 21.14
N SER A 7 -5.04 36.26 21.16
CA SER A 7 -5.61 35.65 19.96
C SER A 7 -6.27 36.70 19.05
N GLU A 8 -6.98 37.69 19.65
CA GLU A 8 -7.57 38.81 18.88
C GLU A 8 -6.50 39.71 18.23
N ALA A 9 -5.38 39.91 18.91
CA ALA A 9 -4.25 40.66 18.34
C ALA A 9 -3.63 39.93 17.15
N LEU A 10 -3.43 38.62 17.24
CA LEU A 10 -2.93 37.79 16.12
C LEU A 10 -3.87 37.83 14.94
N LEU A 11 -5.18 37.60 15.17
CA LEU A 11 -6.21 37.62 14.14
C LEU A 11 -6.28 38.99 13.44
N GLY A 12 -6.34 40.07 14.23
CA GLY A 12 -6.39 41.41 13.68
C GLY A 12 -5.16 41.76 12.87
N TRP A 13 -3.98 41.34 13.32
CA TRP A 13 -2.73 41.58 12.61
C TRP A 13 -2.68 40.83 11.26
N LEU A 14 -2.91 39.53 11.28
CA LEU A 14 -2.89 38.71 10.06
C LEU A 14 -3.98 39.13 9.06
N ALA A 15 -5.19 39.41 9.54
CA ALA A 15 -6.28 39.92 8.69
C ALA A 15 -5.95 41.30 8.08
N SER A 16 -5.28 42.18 8.82
CA SER A 16 -4.83 43.47 8.30
C SER A 16 -3.76 43.31 7.20
N ILE A 17 -2.82 42.38 7.37
CA ILE A 17 -1.83 42.06 6.34
C ILE A 17 -2.54 41.53 5.08
N ALA A 18 -3.49 40.59 5.24
CA ALA A 18 -4.25 40.02 4.12
C ALA A 18 -5.10 41.08 3.39
N HIS A 19 -5.65 42.04 4.11
CA HIS A 19 -6.40 43.13 3.53
C HIS A 19 -5.53 44.07 2.66
N CYS A 20 -4.29 44.32 3.08
CA CYS A 20 -3.38 45.25 2.42
C CYS A 20 -2.61 44.62 1.24
N TYR A 21 -2.28 43.36 1.30
CA TYR A 21 -1.40 42.68 0.34
C TYR A 21 -2.11 41.51 -0.33
N SER A 22 -1.79 41.23 -1.59
CA SER A 22 -2.35 40.08 -2.31
C SER A 22 -1.71 38.76 -1.86
N PRO A 23 -2.35 37.61 -2.12
CA PRO A 23 -1.75 36.30 -1.89
C PRO A 23 -0.50 36.02 -2.72
N ALA A 24 -0.27 36.80 -3.78
CA ALA A 24 0.99 36.77 -4.54
C ALA A 24 2.15 37.46 -3.82
N CYS A 25 1.86 38.33 -2.84
CA CYS A 25 2.88 39.05 -2.04
C CYS A 25 3.13 38.39 -0.67
N VAL A 26 2.10 37.81 -0.05
CA VAL A 26 2.21 37.20 1.28
C VAL A 26 1.32 35.97 1.42
N ARG A 27 1.84 34.92 2.07
CA ARG A 27 1.14 33.70 2.40
C ARG A 27 1.30 33.35 3.86
N PHE A 28 0.29 32.69 4.42
CA PHE A 28 0.25 32.31 5.83
C PHE A 28 0.31 30.79 6.00
N ILE A 29 1.10 30.38 6.98
CA ILE A 29 1.09 29.04 7.56
C ILE A 29 0.67 29.24 9.01
N LEU A 30 -0.51 28.74 9.37
CA LEU A 30 -1.13 28.98 10.65
C LEU A 30 -1.05 27.69 11.48
N ILE A 31 -0.48 27.79 12.69
CA ILE A 31 -0.26 26.64 13.58
C ILE A 31 -0.97 26.91 14.90
N ASP A 32 -1.99 26.13 15.23
CA ASP A 32 -2.83 26.28 16.41
C ASP A 32 -2.91 24.97 17.22
N TYR A 33 -2.04 24.86 18.22
CA TYR A 33 -2.01 23.70 19.13
C TYR A 33 -3.01 23.77 20.30
N LYS A 34 -4.02 24.65 20.20
CA LYS A 34 -5.05 24.80 21.22
C LYS A 34 -6.45 24.43 20.71
N GLY A 35 -6.54 23.34 19.95
CA GLY A 35 -7.80 22.87 19.36
C GLY A 35 -8.27 23.67 18.15
N GLY A 36 -7.41 24.37 17.44
CA GLY A 36 -7.68 25.02 16.16
C GLY A 36 -8.59 26.26 16.22
N SER A 37 -9.02 26.67 17.41
CA SER A 37 -10.09 27.68 17.58
C SER A 37 -9.66 29.12 17.24
N THR A 38 -8.36 29.45 17.33
CA THR A 38 -7.88 30.81 17.08
C THR A 38 -7.84 31.10 15.58
N PHE A 39 -7.15 30.27 14.81
CA PHE A 39 -6.92 30.54 13.39
C PHE A 39 -7.99 29.96 12.45
N ALA A 40 -8.95 29.18 12.94
CA ALA A 40 -10.06 28.68 12.10
C ALA A 40 -10.82 29.81 11.39
N ARG A 41 -10.89 31.01 12.01
CA ARG A 41 -11.50 32.20 11.42
C ARG A 41 -10.76 32.77 10.21
N LEU A 42 -9.51 32.34 9.98
CA LEU A 42 -8.66 32.74 8.84
C LEU A 42 -8.46 31.60 7.83
N ALA A 43 -9.10 30.45 8.02
CA ALA A 43 -8.92 29.28 7.15
C ALA A 43 -9.29 29.58 5.68
N ASP A 44 -10.37 30.36 5.48
CA ASP A 44 -10.89 30.68 4.16
C ASP A 44 -10.21 31.89 3.50
N LEU A 45 -9.17 32.46 4.10
CA LEU A 45 -8.36 33.49 3.46
C LEU A 45 -7.61 32.91 2.26
N PRO A 46 -7.62 33.57 1.09
CA PRO A 46 -6.79 33.14 -0.05
C PRO A 46 -5.28 33.11 0.23
N HIS A 47 -4.87 33.78 1.31
CA HIS A 47 -3.50 33.83 1.80
C HIS A 47 -3.09 32.58 2.60
N THR A 48 -4.07 31.83 3.14
CA THR A 48 -3.79 30.68 4.01
C THR A 48 -3.36 29.48 3.19
N GLN A 49 -2.07 29.14 3.29
CA GLN A 49 -1.48 27.95 2.65
C GLN A 49 -1.78 26.67 3.42
N ALA A 50 -1.68 26.76 4.75
CA ALA A 50 -1.94 25.63 5.63
C ALA A 50 -2.46 26.10 6.99
N LEU A 51 -3.39 25.36 7.57
CA LEU A 51 -3.83 25.47 8.95
C LEU A 51 -3.54 24.13 9.64
N LEU A 52 -2.61 24.14 10.59
CA LEU A 52 -2.15 22.96 11.31
C LEU A 52 -2.68 22.99 12.74
N THR A 53 -3.21 21.86 13.19
CA THR A 53 -3.73 21.70 14.54
C THR A 53 -3.03 20.53 15.24
N ASP A 54 -3.20 20.40 16.55
CA ASP A 54 -2.67 19.32 17.37
C ASP A 54 -3.20 17.92 16.99
N LEU A 55 -4.21 17.85 16.14
CA LEU A 55 -4.87 16.60 15.74
C LEU A 55 -4.15 15.89 14.59
N ASP A 56 -3.20 16.53 13.89
CA ASP A 56 -2.55 15.96 12.70
C ASP A 56 -1.02 16.16 12.71
N ALA A 57 -0.31 15.21 13.33
CA ALA A 57 1.15 15.18 13.34
C ALA A 57 1.75 15.00 11.94
N GLY A 58 1.06 14.30 11.04
CA GLY A 58 1.50 14.10 9.66
C GLY A 58 1.45 15.40 8.85
N ALA A 59 0.40 16.21 9.03
CA ALA A 59 0.28 17.52 8.39
C ALA A 59 1.38 18.48 8.86
N THR A 60 1.76 18.44 10.13
CA THR A 60 2.87 19.26 10.64
C THR A 60 4.20 18.90 9.98
N SER A 61 4.57 17.61 9.92
CA SER A 61 5.80 17.18 9.25
C SER A 61 5.79 17.60 7.79
N ARG A 62 4.70 17.35 7.08
CA ARG A 62 4.54 17.71 5.66
C ARG A 62 4.68 19.22 5.43
N ALA A 63 4.13 20.05 6.30
CA ALA A 63 4.27 21.50 6.19
C ALA A 63 5.72 21.96 6.39
N LEU A 64 6.46 21.34 7.32
CA LEU A 64 7.87 21.63 7.52
C LEU A 64 8.72 21.23 6.31
N ASP A 65 8.45 20.06 5.72
CA ASP A 65 9.11 19.61 4.49
C ASP A 65 8.75 20.54 3.31
N GLY A 66 7.50 20.99 3.23
CA GLY A 66 7.05 21.98 2.25
C GLY A 66 7.75 23.32 2.39
N ILE A 67 7.89 23.83 3.61
CA ILE A 67 8.65 25.07 3.89
C ILE A 67 10.11 24.90 3.47
N ALA A 68 10.74 23.79 3.83
CA ALA A 68 12.15 23.51 3.50
C ALA A 68 12.35 23.46 1.97
N SER A 69 11.45 22.80 1.23
CA SER A 69 11.47 22.74 -0.24
C SER A 69 11.31 24.13 -0.86
N VAL A 70 10.36 24.94 -0.35
CA VAL A 70 10.15 26.31 -0.83
C VAL A 70 11.42 27.17 -0.60
N LEU A 71 12.05 27.07 0.56
CA LEU A 71 13.27 27.83 0.84
C LEU A 71 14.43 27.40 -0.04
N ALA A 72 14.62 26.10 -0.27
CA ALA A 72 15.66 25.59 -1.16
C ALA A 72 15.48 26.10 -2.60
N ARG A 73 14.24 26.11 -3.11
CA ARG A 73 13.96 26.69 -4.43
C ARG A 73 14.24 28.19 -4.51
N ARG A 74 13.91 28.94 -3.46
CA ARG A 74 14.22 30.38 -3.39
C ARG A 74 15.70 30.64 -3.38
N GLU A 75 16.46 29.88 -2.61
CA GLU A 75 17.93 29.98 -2.55
C GLU A 75 18.57 29.71 -3.93
N ALA A 76 18.14 28.66 -4.63
CA ALA A 76 18.56 28.39 -5.98
C ALA A 76 18.23 29.55 -6.94
N ALA A 77 16.99 30.05 -6.89
CA ALA A 77 16.57 31.15 -7.75
C ALA A 77 17.31 32.48 -7.46
N LEU A 78 17.60 32.80 -6.20
CA LEU A 78 18.43 33.97 -5.84
C LEU A 78 19.86 33.83 -6.40
N SER A 79 20.43 32.63 -6.33
CA SER A 79 21.74 32.32 -6.91
C SER A 79 21.75 32.50 -8.42
N ASP A 80 20.73 31.98 -9.12
CA ASP A 80 20.59 32.10 -10.58
C ASP A 80 20.41 33.55 -11.04
N LEU A 81 19.69 34.35 -10.25
CA LEU A 81 19.50 35.78 -10.50
C LEU A 81 20.70 36.65 -10.08
N GLY A 82 21.63 36.11 -9.29
CA GLY A 82 22.75 36.84 -8.75
C GLY A 82 22.38 37.93 -7.73
N VAL A 83 21.25 37.75 -7.01
CA VAL A 83 20.78 38.73 -6.00
C VAL A 83 20.91 38.15 -4.58
N PRO A 84 21.19 38.99 -3.56
CA PRO A 84 21.54 38.51 -2.21
C PRO A 84 20.29 38.05 -1.40
N ASP A 85 19.13 38.60 -1.65
CA ASP A 85 17.92 38.33 -0.87
C ASP A 85 16.63 38.62 -1.67
N LEU A 86 15.48 38.23 -1.10
CA LEU A 86 14.17 38.43 -1.72
C LEU A 86 13.85 39.93 -1.93
N THR A 87 14.31 40.81 -1.07
CA THR A 87 14.08 42.26 -1.21
C THR A 87 14.81 42.81 -2.43
N ALA A 88 16.04 42.36 -2.67
CA ALA A 88 16.77 42.70 -3.88
C ALA A 88 16.07 42.13 -5.15
N TRP A 89 15.55 40.91 -5.07
CA TRP A 89 14.75 40.35 -6.17
C TRP A 89 13.49 41.17 -6.48
N GLU A 90 12.74 41.56 -5.41
CA GLU A 90 11.56 42.43 -5.55
C GLU A 90 11.90 43.73 -6.27
N ARG A 91 13.00 44.38 -5.90
CA ARG A 91 13.48 45.61 -6.57
C ARG A 91 13.88 45.39 -8.01
N THR A 92 14.63 44.34 -8.31
CA THR A 92 15.03 44.01 -9.68
C THR A 92 13.82 43.74 -10.56
N TYR A 93 12.79 43.09 -9.99
CA TYR A 93 11.52 42.84 -10.70
C TYR A 93 10.74 44.16 -10.94
N GLU A 94 10.71 45.08 -9.96
CA GLU A 94 10.08 46.38 -10.13
C GLU A 94 10.77 47.22 -11.22
N GLU A 95 12.10 47.09 -11.35
CA GLU A 95 12.91 47.81 -12.35
C GLU A 95 12.74 47.20 -13.76
N ASP A 96 12.69 45.89 -13.91
CA ASP A 96 12.53 45.20 -15.21
C ASP A 96 11.65 43.94 -15.07
N PRO A 97 10.32 44.09 -15.04
CA PRO A 97 9.39 42.96 -14.93
C PRO A 97 9.38 42.05 -16.17
N ALA A 98 9.89 42.52 -17.31
CA ALA A 98 9.91 41.71 -18.54
C ALA A 98 11.05 40.68 -18.56
N ARG A 99 12.14 40.96 -17.85
CA ARG A 99 13.32 40.11 -17.83
C ARG A 99 13.54 39.38 -16.51
N THR A 100 12.91 39.87 -15.44
CA THR A 100 13.04 39.25 -14.10
C THR A 100 11.82 38.40 -13.82
N PRO A 101 11.95 37.14 -13.40
CA PRO A 101 10.80 36.35 -12.98
C PRO A 101 10.13 36.98 -11.76
N GLN A 102 8.82 36.79 -11.65
CA GLN A 102 8.06 37.31 -10.51
C GLN A 102 8.59 36.76 -9.19
N PRO A 103 8.89 37.61 -8.19
CA PRO A 103 9.36 37.16 -6.90
C PRO A 103 8.27 36.33 -6.19
N PRO A 104 8.65 35.29 -5.44
CA PRO A 104 7.72 34.48 -4.67
C PRO A 104 7.14 35.27 -3.48
N PRO A 105 5.94 34.92 -3.00
CA PRO A 105 5.32 35.60 -1.85
C PRO A 105 6.15 35.42 -0.58
N ARG A 106 6.16 36.43 0.28
CA ARG A 106 6.71 36.30 1.63
C ARG A 106 5.87 35.29 2.42
N LEU A 107 6.53 34.45 3.23
CA LEU A 107 5.87 33.47 4.08
C LEU A 107 5.83 33.96 5.52
N VAL A 108 4.64 34.00 6.10
CA VAL A 108 4.44 34.28 7.51
C VAL A 108 3.95 33.01 8.21
N ILE A 109 4.78 32.44 9.08
CA ILE A 109 4.40 31.33 9.94
C ILE A 109 3.91 31.93 11.25
N ALA A 110 2.63 31.75 11.59
CA ALA A 110 2.05 32.20 12.85
C ALA A 110 1.71 31.00 13.74
N ILE A 111 2.29 30.95 14.93
CA ILE A 111 2.10 29.86 15.90
C ILE A 111 1.35 30.42 17.11
N ASP A 112 0.14 29.94 17.37
CA ASP A 112 -0.54 30.18 18.66
C ASP A 112 -0.18 29.06 19.64
N GLU A 113 0.34 29.44 20.80
CA GLU A 113 0.82 28.57 21.87
C GLU A 113 2.04 27.70 21.46
N PHE A 114 3.11 28.37 20.97
CA PHE A 114 4.34 27.70 20.52
C PHE A 114 4.99 26.81 21.59
N ARG A 115 4.71 27.03 22.87
CA ARG A 115 5.21 26.19 23.95
C ARG A 115 4.68 24.76 23.83
N VAL A 116 3.41 24.59 23.50
CA VAL A 116 2.82 23.26 23.31
C VAL A 116 3.53 22.54 22.17
N LEU A 117 3.79 23.23 21.06
CA LEU A 117 4.57 22.67 19.95
C LEU A 117 5.98 22.25 20.40
N ALA A 118 6.67 23.09 21.18
CA ALA A 118 8.01 22.79 21.67
C ALA A 118 8.03 21.59 22.65
N ASP A 119 7.00 21.46 23.49
CA ASP A 119 6.89 20.38 24.47
C ASP A 119 6.47 19.05 23.82
N THR A 120 5.57 19.08 22.81
CA THR A 120 5.04 17.87 22.15
C THR A 120 5.85 17.41 20.94
N HIS A 121 6.46 18.35 20.21
CA HIS A 121 7.22 18.11 18.98
C HIS A 121 8.55 18.90 18.98
N PRO A 122 9.48 18.58 19.87
CA PRO A 122 10.73 19.37 20.00
C PRO A 122 11.57 19.37 18.72
N SER A 123 11.63 18.26 17.99
CA SER A 123 12.34 18.17 16.70
C SER A 123 11.73 19.08 15.63
N SER A 124 10.42 19.18 15.56
CA SER A 124 9.71 20.10 14.65
C SER A 124 9.99 21.57 15.00
N MET A 125 10.05 21.87 16.29
CA MET A 125 10.38 23.22 16.76
C MET A 125 11.81 23.62 16.40
N ASP A 126 12.78 22.73 16.56
CA ASP A 126 14.17 22.98 16.17
C ASP A 126 14.32 23.23 14.66
N VAL A 127 13.58 22.47 13.85
CA VAL A 127 13.53 22.70 12.39
C VAL A 127 12.94 24.06 12.08
N LEU A 128 11.81 24.44 12.66
CA LEU A 128 11.17 25.73 12.47
C LEU A 128 12.10 26.91 12.84
N LEU A 129 12.78 26.79 13.96
CA LEU A 129 13.73 27.85 14.40
C LEU A 129 14.92 28.01 13.44
N ARG A 130 15.45 26.89 12.94
CA ARG A 130 16.51 26.92 11.91
C ARG A 130 16.01 27.55 10.62
N LEU A 131 14.85 27.13 10.13
CA LEU A 131 14.24 27.68 8.93
C LEU A 131 13.95 29.18 9.08
N ALA A 132 13.47 29.62 10.24
CA ALA A 132 13.23 31.03 10.51
C ALA A 132 14.52 31.87 10.55
N ALA A 133 15.61 31.33 11.13
CA ALA A 133 16.91 32.02 11.18
C ALA A 133 17.54 32.15 9.78
N GLN A 134 17.47 31.12 8.96
CA GLN A 134 17.99 31.11 7.58
C GLN A 134 17.04 31.79 6.59
N GLY A 135 15.74 31.72 6.85
CA GLY A 135 14.70 32.16 5.93
C GLY A 135 14.51 33.68 5.83
N ARG A 136 15.15 34.49 6.67
CA ARG A 136 14.97 35.96 6.68
C ARG A 136 15.33 36.58 5.32
N SER A 137 16.47 36.23 4.75
CA SER A 137 16.87 36.63 3.39
C SER A 137 15.98 36.05 2.29
N LEU A 138 15.34 34.94 2.58
CA LEU A 138 14.43 34.22 1.67
C LEU A 138 12.96 34.64 1.84
N GLY A 139 12.67 35.64 2.71
CA GLY A 139 11.31 36.15 2.93
C GLY A 139 10.44 35.29 3.85
N LEU A 140 11.03 34.50 4.76
CA LEU A 140 10.31 33.79 5.82
C LEU A 140 10.26 34.60 7.09
N HIS A 141 9.08 34.74 7.67
CA HIS A 141 8.84 35.47 8.93
C HIS A 141 8.11 34.58 9.93
N LEU A 142 8.57 34.53 11.18
CA LEU A 142 7.95 33.74 12.24
C LEU A 142 7.29 34.64 13.28
N ILE A 143 6.03 34.41 13.56
CA ILE A 143 5.25 34.97 14.65
C ILE A 143 5.00 33.85 15.67
N ALA A 144 5.66 33.91 16.83
CA ALA A 144 5.50 32.93 17.89
C ALA A 144 4.76 33.57 19.09
N ALA A 145 3.60 33.04 19.43
CA ALA A 145 2.81 33.50 20.56
C ALA A 145 2.67 32.41 21.64
N THR A 146 2.68 32.82 22.91
CA THR A 146 2.47 31.91 24.04
C THR A 146 1.78 32.59 25.19
N GLN A 147 1.06 31.83 26.00
CA GLN A 147 0.49 32.29 27.28
C GLN A 147 1.44 32.01 28.46
N ARG A 148 2.48 31.19 28.28
CA ARG A 148 3.44 30.77 29.31
C ARG A 148 4.86 30.95 28.78
N PRO A 149 5.40 32.17 28.80
CA PRO A 149 6.72 32.47 28.27
C PRO A 149 7.86 31.82 29.07
N SER A 150 7.66 31.65 30.40
CA SER A 150 8.72 31.16 31.30
C SER A 150 9.23 29.78 30.89
N GLY A 151 10.54 29.69 30.61
CA GLY A 151 11.24 28.49 30.19
C GLY A 151 10.97 28.03 28.74
N ALA A 152 10.11 28.73 28.01
CA ALA A 152 9.83 28.42 26.61
C ALA A 152 10.70 29.21 25.62
N ILE A 153 11.21 30.39 26.06
CA ILE A 153 12.03 31.27 25.24
C ILE A 153 13.50 31.12 25.64
N ASN A 154 14.27 30.43 24.80
CA ASN A 154 15.72 30.29 25.01
C ASN A 154 16.50 31.51 24.48
N ALA A 155 17.80 31.55 24.77
CA ALA A 155 18.66 32.68 24.37
C ALA A 155 18.75 32.83 22.83
N SER A 156 18.73 31.72 22.10
CA SER A 156 18.77 31.71 20.63
C SER A 156 17.49 32.32 20.03
N MET A 157 16.33 31.99 20.58
CA MET A 157 15.07 32.59 20.16
C MET A 157 15.05 34.09 20.40
N ARG A 158 15.51 34.53 21.58
CA ARG A 158 15.59 35.96 21.90
C ARG A 158 16.51 36.73 20.95
N ALA A 159 17.61 36.12 20.54
CA ALA A 159 18.56 36.73 19.61
C ALA A 159 18.03 36.87 18.19
N ASN A 160 17.12 35.98 17.77
CA ASN A 160 16.58 35.94 16.43
C ASN A 160 15.19 36.61 16.27
N MET A 161 14.57 37.06 17.38
CA MET A 161 13.28 37.74 17.36
C MET A 161 13.44 39.23 17.69
N ASP A 162 13.53 40.09 16.69
CA ASP A 162 13.73 41.52 16.83
C ASP A 162 12.51 42.23 17.46
N ILE A 163 11.29 41.81 17.06
CA ILE A 163 10.03 42.38 17.55
C ILE A 163 9.51 41.53 18.71
N ARG A 164 9.47 42.14 19.90
CA ARG A 164 9.01 41.51 21.14
C ARG A 164 7.90 42.32 21.76
N LEU A 165 6.69 41.68 21.80
CA LEU A 165 5.48 42.30 22.31
C LEU A 165 4.93 41.51 23.49
N ALA A 166 4.74 42.15 24.63
CA ALA A 166 4.11 41.53 25.78
C ALA A 166 2.79 42.23 26.13
N LEU A 167 1.69 41.49 26.07
CA LEU A 167 0.45 41.86 26.71
C LEU A 167 0.62 41.74 28.22
N ARG A 168 -0.38 42.19 29.01
CA ARG A 168 -0.31 42.10 30.46
C ARG A 168 0.08 40.71 30.94
N CYS A 169 1.25 40.59 31.58
CA CYS A 169 1.75 39.37 32.21
C CYS A 169 1.23 39.22 33.63
N VAL A 170 1.09 37.97 34.11
CA VAL A 170 0.68 37.69 35.48
C VAL A 170 1.82 37.90 36.44
N SER A 171 3.06 37.60 36.04
CA SER A 171 4.25 37.65 36.85
C SER A 171 5.34 38.52 36.21
N ALA A 172 6.22 39.09 37.04
CA ALA A 172 7.38 39.84 36.58
C ALA A 172 8.38 38.96 35.78
N PRO A 173 8.67 37.71 36.14
CA PRO A 173 9.48 36.81 35.33
C PRO A 173 8.95 36.62 33.91
N ASP A 174 7.63 36.43 33.74
CA ASP A 174 7.02 36.30 32.40
C ASP A 174 7.28 37.53 31.51
N SER A 175 7.22 38.73 32.10
CA SER A 175 7.54 39.97 31.40
C SER A 175 9.03 40.06 31.05
N THR A 176 9.89 39.68 31.99
CA THR A 176 11.35 39.72 31.81
C THR A 176 11.80 38.73 30.72
N ASP A 177 11.20 37.57 30.65
CA ASP A 177 11.53 36.58 29.62
C ASP A 177 11.23 37.08 28.19
N ILE A 178 10.18 37.91 28.03
CA ILE A 178 9.84 38.49 26.72
C ILE A 178 10.59 39.78 26.46
N LEU A 179 10.48 40.74 27.37
CA LEU A 179 10.92 42.12 27.15
C LEU A 179 12.35 42.41 27.65
N GLY A 180 12.86 41.59 28.58
CA GLY A 180 14.07 41.87 29.36
C GLY A 180 13.81 42.74 30.58
N ASP A 181 12.55 43.11 30.84
CA ASP A 181 12.15 43.93 32.01
C ASP A 181 10.73 43.56 32.50
N ALA A 182 10.31 44.09 33.66
CA ALA A 182 9.06 43.72 34.31
C ALA A 182 7.83 44.57 33.93
N ARG A 183 7.94 45.49 32.95
CA ARG A 183 6.91 46.50 32.63
C ARG A 183 5.56 45.89 32.28
N ALA A 184 5.49 44.75 31.58
CA ALA A 184 4.24 44.13 31.20
C ALA A 184 3.47 43.56 32.40
N SER A 185 4.12 43.26 33.51
CA SER A 185 3.45 42.79 34.73
C SER A 185 2.64 43.89 35.45
N SER A 186 3.04 45.15 35.27
CA SER A 186 2.39 46.32 35.86
C SER A 186 1.31 46.95 34.96
N LEU A 187 1.06 46.42 33.75
CA LEU A 187 0.02 46.93 32.86
C LEU A 187 -1.38 46.83 33.51
N PRO A 188 -2.27 47.79 33.27
CA PRO A 188 -3.65 47.73 33.72
C PRO A 188 -4.38 46.56 33.05
N ARG A 189 -5.50 46.11 33.66
CA ARG A 189 -6.36 45.04 33.11
C ARG A 189 -7.24 45.57 31.95
N VAL A 190 -6.60 46.07 30.93
CA VAL A 190 -7.27 46.54 29.71
C VAL A 190 -6.93 45.57 28.57
N PRO A 191 -7.89 44.93 27.93
CA PRO A 191 -7.61 44.04 26.80
C PRO A 191 -6.87 44.78 25.69
N GLY A 192 -5.83 44.13 25.09
CA GLY A 192 -5.01 44.69 24.03
C GLY A 192 -3.97 45.73 24.53
N ARG A 193 -3.88 46.04 25.83
CA ARG A 193 -2.78 46.88 26.37
C ARG A 193 -1.49 46.06 26.39
N ALA A 194 -0.46 46.58 25.76
CA ALA A 194 0.79 45.85 25.55
C ALA A 194 2.02 46.76 25.72
N VAL A 195 3.18 46.15 25.89
CA VAL A 195 4.49 46.80 25.80
C VAL A 195 5.25 46.23 24.62
N LEU A 196 5.70 47.08 23.71
CA LEU A 196 6.62 46.75 22.64
C LEU A 196 8.05 47.09 23.07
N ALA A 197 8.94 46.12 23.01
CA ALA A 197 10.35 46.32 23.40
C ALA A 197 10.98 47.44 22.55
N GLY A 198 11.75 48.34 23.20
CA GLY A 198 12.38 49.46 22.53
C GLY A 198 11.44 50.65 22.20
N VAL A 199 10.12 50.47 22.20
CA VAL A 199 9.14 51.50 21.86
C VAL A 199 8.39 52.01 23.08
N GLY A 200 7.79 51.09 23.85
CA GLY A 200 7.03 51.47 25.05
C GLY A 200 5.63 50.84 25.10
N THR A 201 4.75 51.45 25.90
CA THR A 201 3.37 50.98 26.08
C THR A 201 2.50 51.43 24.90
N LEU A 202 1.70 50.54 24.41
CA LEU A 202 0.76 50.77 23.30
C LEU A 202 -0.59 50.08 23.54
N GLN A 203 -1.59 50.48 22.77
CA GLN A 203 -2.89 49.84 22.71
C GLN A 203 -3.05 49.20 21.35
N LEU A 204 -3.24 47.86 21.31
CA LEU A 204 -3.55 47.14 20.08
C LEU A 204 -4.96 47.46 19.65
N SER A 205 -5.16 47.58 18.35
CA SER A 205 -6.50 47.69 17.75
C SER A 205 -7.25 46.37 17.87
N TYR A 206 -8.56 46.47 17.96
CA TYR A 206 -9.49 45.33 17.95
C TYR A 206 -10.23 45.28 16.62
N MET A 207 -10.21 44.14 15.96
CA MET A 207 -10.97 43.91 14.75
C MET A 207 -12.27 43.19 15.11
N ALA A 208 -13.38 43.93 15.08
CA ALA A 208 -14.67 43.41 15.54
C ALA A 208 -15.22 42.30 14.63
N ASP A 209 -15.03 42.42 13.32
CA ASP A 209 -15.55 41.48 12.33
C ASP A 209 -14.44 40.96 11.41
N VAL A 210 -13.77 39.92 11.86
CA VAL A 210 -12.74 39.22 11.06
C VAL A 210 -13.38 38.51 9.87
N ALA A 211 -14.62 38.00 10.03
CA ALA A 211 -15.29 37.27 8.95
C ALA A 211 -15.61 38.17 7.75
N ALA A 212 -16.01 39.43 8.01
CA ALA A 212 -16.21 40.40 6.94
C ALA A 212 -14.93 40.66 6.15
N VAL A 213 -13.78 40.82 6.84
CA VAL A 213 -12.47 41.02 6.20
C VAL A 213 -12.06 39.79 5.39
N VAL A 214 -12.29 38.58 5.91
CA VAL A 214 -12.01 37.32 5.19
C VAL A 214 -12.84 37.26 3.91
N SER A 215 -14.15 37.56 3.97
CA SER A 215 -15.05 37.57 2.83
C SER A 215 -14.63 38.63 1.79
N GLU A 216 -14.23 39.82 2.24
CA GLU A 216 -13.72 40.88 1.37
C GLU A 216 -12.42 40.47 0.67
N CYS A 217 -11.49 39.87 1.40
CA CYS A 217 -10.25 39.36 0.82
C CYS A 217 -10.50 38.23 -0.19
N ALA A 218 -11.44 37.33 0.10
CA ALA A 218 -11.81 36.25 -0.83
C ALA A 218 -12.44 36.81 -2.13
N ALA A 219 -13.28 37.83 -2.03
CA ALA A 219 -13.86 38.52 -3.19
C ALA A 219 -12.80 39.29 -3.99
N ARG A 220 -11.87 39.95 -3.30
CA ARG A 220 -10.84 40.79 -3.94
C ARG A 220 -9.72 39.95 -4.57
N TRP A 221 -9.37 38.82 -3.97
CA TRP A 221 -8.29 37.94 -4.39
C TRP A 221 -8.84 36.55 -4.66
N PRO A 222 -9.35 36.24 -5.89
CA PRO A 222 -9.88 34.92 -6.20
C PRO A 222 -8.85 33.81 -5.96
N ALA A 223 -9.30 32.65 -5.48
CA ALA A 223 -8.46 31.50 -5.14
C ALA A 223 -7.56 31.02 -6.30
N ALA A 224 -7.99 31.20 -7.55
CA ALA A 224 -7.22 30.88 -8.74
C ALA A 224 -5.90 31.68 -8.87
N SER A 225 -5.76 32.83 -8.18
CA SER A 225 -4.53 33.64 -8.19
C SER A 225 -3.48 33.12 -7.21
N ALA A 226 -3.79 32.07 -6.45
CA ALA A 226 -3.03 31.63 -5.29
C ALA A 226 -2.67 30.13 -5.40
N ALA A 227 -1.88 29.76 -6.44
CA ALA A 227 -1.38 28.39 -6.58
C ALA A 227 -0.72 27.91 -5.26
N PRO A 228 -0.97 26.68 -4.82
CA PRO A 228 -0.34 26.12 -3.62
C PRO A 228 1.18 26.21 -3.70
N LEU A 229 1.85 26.52 -2.59
CA LEU A 229 3.32 26.55 -2.51
C LEU A 229 3.95 25.15 -2.52
N TRP A 230 3.17 24.17 -2.08
CA TRP A 230 3.44 22.74 -2.18
C TRP A 230 2.14 21.98 -2.38
N ALA A 231 2.23 20.73 -2.83
CA ALA A 231 1.05 19.91 -3.09
C ALA A 231 0.20 19.68 -1.82
N PRO A 232 -1.13 19.57 -1.92
CA PRO A 232 -1.98 19.18 -0.80
C PRO A 232 -1.59 17.77 -0.27
N ALA A 233 -2.16 17.34 0.85
CA ALA A 233 -2.01 15.96 1.28
C ALA A 233 -2.61 15.01 0.23
N LEU A 234 -2.12 13.76 0.19
CA LEU A 234 -2.77 12.73 -0.63
C LEU A 234 -4.26 12.62 -0.30
N PRO A 235 -5.11 12.37 -1.30
CA PRO A 235 -6.54 12.22 -1.08
C PRO A 235 -6.81 11.04 -0.13
N GLY A 236 -7.79 11.17 0.77
CA GLY A 236 -8.17 10.10 1.70
C GLY A 236 -8.82 8.90 1.01
N SER A 237 -9.35 9.09 -0.20
CA SER A 237 -9.87 8.04 -1.08
C SER A 237 -9.48 8.35 -2.52
N LEU A 238 -9.35 7.31 -3.33
CA LEU A 238 -8.97 7.39 -4.73
C LEU A 238 -9.69 6.29 -5.50
N THR A 239 -10.17 6.58 -6.70
CA THR A 239 -10.79 5.60 -7.59
C THR A 239 -9.91 5.32 -8.80
N TRP A 240 -10.09 4.16 -9.43
CA TRP A 240 -9.36 3.81 -10.66
C TRP A 240 -9.66 4.79 -11.79
N THR A 241 -10.90 5.28 -11.89
CA THR A 241 -11.29 6.27 -12.89
C THR A 241 -10.53 7.58 -12.71
N GLN A 242 -10.40 8.08 -11.48
CA GLN A 242 -9.63 9.29 -11.18
C GLN A 242 -8.15 9.15 -11.53
N ILE A 243 -7.58 7.96 -11.32
CA ILE A 243 -6.19 7.67 -11.73
C ILE A 243 -6.07 7.73 -13.26
N ASP A 244 -6.99 7.09 -13.98
CA ASP A 244 -6.95 7.06 -15.43
C ASP A 244 -7.14 8.44 -16.05
N GLU A 245 -8.02 9.26 -15.49
CA GLU A 245 -8.23 10.67 -15.89
C GLU A 245 -6.97 11.51 -15.64
N ALA A 246 -6.41 11.46 -14.41
CA ALA A 246 -5.21 12.19 -14.06
C ALA A 246 -3.99 11.77 -14.90
N TRP A 247 -3.90 10.49 -15.25
CA TRP A 247 -2.85 9.96 -16.11
C TRP A 247 -3.01 10.45 -17.55
N ALA A 248 -4.24 10.45 -18.07
CA ALA A 248 -4.56 10.94 -19.42
C ALA A 248 -4.27 12.44 -19.55
N GLU A 249 -4.60 13.26 -18.54
CA GLU A 249 -4.33 14.70 -18.50
C GLU A 249 -2.83 15.01 -18.53
N GLN A 250 -1.98 14.17 -17.95
CA GLN A 250 -0.53 14.29 -17.98
C GLN A 250 0.10 13.80 -19.29
N GLY A 251 -0.70 13.52 -20.30
CA GLY A 251 -0.25 13.12 -21.65
C GLY A 251 -0.04 11.61 -21.82
N GLY A 252 -0.54 10.78 -20.91
CA GLY A 252 -0.63 9.32 -21.03
C GLY A 252 0.69 8.53 -21.21
N ASN A 253 1.77 9.23 -21.51
CA ASN A 253 3.07 8.67 -21.90
C ASN A 253 4.26 9.32 -21.17
N GLY A 254 4.08 9.88 -20.01
CA GLY A 254 5.10 10.60 -19.24
C GLY A 254 6.37 9.79 -18.95
N GLY A 255 7.00 9.22 -19.98
CA GLY A 255 8.24 8.48 -19.89
C GLY A 255 8.12 7.05 -19.35
N ALA A 256 6.91 6.54 -19.09
CA ALA A 256 6.72 5.17 -18.62
C ALA A 256 7.03 4.17 -19.74
N ALA A 257 7.76 3.10 -19.39
CA ALA A 257 8.11 2.04 -20.33
C ALA A 257 6.85 1.34 -20.89
N PRO A 258 6.89 0.80 -22.11
CA PRO A 258 5.77 0.01 -22.63
C PRO A 258 5.42 -1.14 -21.67
N GLY A 259 4.16 -1.22 -21.23
CA GLY A 259 3.71 -2.21 -20.27
C GLY A 259 3.66 -1.74 -18.80
N SER A 260 4.04 -0.51 -18.52
CA SER A 260 3.89 0.10 -17.18
C SER A 260 2.42 0.32 -16.83
N VAL A 261 2.09 0.18 -15.55
CA VAL A 261 0.72 0.30 -15.03
C VAL A 261 0.70 1.29 -13.86
N VAL A 262 -0.23 2.25 -13.92
CA VAL A 262 -0.45 3.15 -12.79
C VAL A 262 -1.37 2.48 -11.78
N LEU A 263 -0.90 2.37 -10.54
CA LEU A 263 -1.60 1.71 -9.42
C LEU A 263 -2.13 2.68 -8.37
N GLY A 264 -1.79 3.96 -8.46
CA GLY A 264 -2.16 4.96 -7.48
C GLY A 264 -1.36 6.23 -7.61
N LEU A 265 -1.24 6.96 -6.50
CA LEU A 265 -0.43 8.17 -6.37
C LEU A 265 0.61 7.99 -5.26
N VAL A 266 1.78 8.57 -5.47
CA VAL A 266 2.85 8.67 -4.46
C VAL A 266 2.94 10.10 -3.99
N GLU A 267 3.06 10.28 -2.70
CA GLU A 267 3.21 11.59 -2.08
C GLU A 267 4.48 12.29 -2.55
N GLY A 268 4.31 13.50 -3.05
CA GLY A 268 5.40 14.41 -3.33
C GLY A 268 5.16 15.75 -2.64
N ILE A 269 6.21 16.46 -2.35
CA ILE A 269 6.10 17.80 -1.71
C ILE A 269 5.62 18.84 -2.72
N GLU A 270 6.13 18.82 -3.93
CA GLU A 270 5.76 19.81 -4.96
C GLU A 270 4.55 19.38 -5.78
N SER A 271 4.51 18.12 -6.14
CA SER A 271 3.40 17.47 -6.84
C SER A 271 3.38 15.99 -6.51
N HIS A 272 2.21 15.38 -6.54
CA HIS A 272 2.12 13.93 -6.46
C HIS A 272 2.57 13.31 -7.76
N SER A 273 3.25 12.18 -7.66
CA SER A 273 3.65 11.38 -8.80
C SER A 273 2.77 10.13 -8.91
N PRO A 274 2.58 9.58 -10.12
CA PRO A 274 1.87 8.32 -10.27
C PRO A 274 2.66 7.19 -9.58
N LEU A 275 1.95 6.30 -8.90
CA LEU A 275 2.48 5.02 -8.45
C LEU A 275 2.55 4.07 -9.64
N VAL A 276 3.70 4.01 -10.29
CA VAL A 276 3.90 3.18 -11.49
C VAL A 276 4.45 1.81 -11.09
N TRP A 277 3.83 0.76 -11.62
CA TRP A 277 4.39 -0.58 -11.64
C TRP A 277 5.08 -0.80 -13.00
N GLU A 278 6.35 -1.16 -12.97
CA GLU A 278 7.20 -1.36 -14.15
C GLU A 278 7.61 -2.82 -14.35
N GLY A 279 7.13 -3.68 -13.50
CA GLY A 279 7.40 -5.12 -13.54
C GLY A 279 7.72 -5.72 -12.18
N GLY A 280 7.81 -7.05 -12.15
CA GLY A 280 8.09 -7.83 -10.95
C GLY A 280 6.88 -8.03 -10.04
N SER A 281 7.10 -8.72 -8.94
CA SER A 281 6.04 -9.10 -7.99
C SER A 281 5.73 -7.99 -7.00
N VAL A 282 4.47 -7.96 -6.53
CA VAL A 282 3.95 -6.95 -5.59
C VAL A 282 3.56 -7.62 -4.27
N GLN A 283 4.07 -7.13 -3.16
CA GLN A 283 3.67 -7.53 -1.81
C GLN A 283 2.74 -6.48 -1.20
N ILE A 284 1.66 -6.94 -0.60
CA ILE A 284 0.76 -6.12 0.20
C ILE A 284 0.79 -6.69 1.61
N GLN A 285 1.14 -5.86 2.59
CA GLN A 285 1.22 -6.29 3.99
C GLN A 285 0.42 -5.33 4.87
N THR A 286 -0.50 -5.90 5.66
CA THR A 286 -1.34 -5.13 6.59
C THR A 286 -1.37 -5.80 7.96
N SER A 287 -1.94 -5.09 8.94
CA SER A 287 -2.31 -5.71 10.21
C SER A 287 -3.41 -6.77 10.00
N ALA A 288 -3.57 -7.71 10.93
CA ALA A 288 -4.60 -8.75 10.86
C ALA A 288 -6.04 -8.17 10.76
N HIS A 289 -6.29 -6.99 11.34
CA HIS A 289 -7.60 -6.33 11.27
C HIS A 289 -7.93 -5.76 9.90
N GLU A 290 -6.92 -5.55 9.06
CA GLU A 290 -7.06 -4.98 7.71
C GLU A 290 -6.86 -6.05 6.61
N ALA A 291 -7.00 -7.33 6.96
CA ALA A 291 -6.84 -8.45 6.02
C ALA A 291 -7.76 -8.33 4.79
N ALA A 292 -8.99 -7.86 4.99
CA ALA A 292 -9.95 -7.64 3.91
C ALA A 292 -9.43 -6.59 2.89
N LEU A 293 -8.84 -5.50 3.38
CA LEU A 293 -8.24 -4.46 2.54
C LEU A 293 -7.04 -5.01 1.76
N ALA A 294 -6.15 -5.76 2.42
CA ALA A 294 -5.01 -6.39 1.76
C ALA A 294 -5.46 -7.32 0.62
N SER A 295 -6.46 -8.16 0.90
CA SER A 295 -7.08 -9.06 -0.07
C SER A 295 -7.68 -8.30 -1.26
N GLN A 296 -8.40 -7.22 -1.00
CA GLN A 296 -9.01 -6.37 -2.02
C GLN A 296 -7.95 -5.71 -2.92
N TRP A 297 -6.91 -5.11 -2.34
CA TRP A 297 -5.82 -4.53 -3.09
C TRP A 297 -5.08 -5.56 -3.94
N ALA A 298 -4.82 -6.76 -3.40
CA ALA A 298 -4.16 -7.82 -4.16
C ALA A 298 -4.94 -8.17 -5.42
N ARG A 299 -6.26 -8.33 -5.32
CA ARG A 299 -7.13 -8.64 -6.45
C ARG A 299 -7.20 -7.49 -7.46
N SER A 300 -7.40 -6.26 -6.97
CA SER A 300 -7.54 -5.08 -7.84
C SER A 300 -6.24 -4.77 -8.59
N ILE A 301 -5.11 -4.81 -7.91
CA ILE A 301 -3.80 -4.59 -8.50
C ILE A 301 -3.47 -5.70 -9.51
N ALA A 302 -3.70 -6.97 -9.15
CA ALA A 302 -3.46 -8.09 -10.06
C ALA A 302 -4.32 -8.02 -11.32
N ALA A 303 -5.61 -7.69 -11.19
CA ALA A 303 -6.51 -7.51 -12.33
C ALA A 303 -6.04 -6.38 -13.25
N ARG A 304 -5.58 -5.27 -12.67
CA ARG A 304 -5.05 -4.14 -13.43
C ARG A 304 -3.76 -4.48 -14.17
N ILE A 305 -2.83 -5.17 -13.51
CA ILE A 305 -1.59 -5.64 -14.12
C ILE A 305 -1.90 -6.65 -15.25
N ALA A 306 -2.78 -7.62 -15.01
CA ALA A 306 -3.17 -8.62 -16.00
C ALA A 306 -3.78 -7.99 -17.24
N GLY A 307 -4.70 -7.03 -17.07
CA GLY A 307 -5.33 -6.31 -18.16
C GLY A 307 -4.33 -5.55 -19.02
N ALA A 308 -3.42 -4.80 -18.40
CA ALA A 308 -2.42 -4.02 -19.10
C ALA A 308 -1.34 -4.88 -19.77
N SER A 309 -0.92 -5.96 -19.11
CA SER A 309 0.09 -6.91 -19.61
C SER A 309 -0.49 -7.90 -20.62
N ARG A 310 -1.82 -8.01 -20.73
CA ARG A 310 -2.54 -9.02 -21.50
C ARG A 310 -2.15 -10.45 -21.12
N LEU A 311 -1.90 -10.67 -19.83
CA LEU A 311 -1.57 -11.98 -19.28
C LEU A 311 -2.79 -12.60 -18.62
N PRO A 312 -2.91 -13.94 -18.60
CA PRO A 312 -3.96 -14.62 -17.86
C PRO A 312 -3.85 -14.32 -16.37
N LEU A 313 -5.01 -14.10 -15.72
CA LEU A 313 -5.11 -13.85 -14.29
C LEU A 313 -5.59 -15.09 -13.56
N HIS A 314 -4.79 -15.58 -12.62
CA HIS A 314 -5.15 -16.66 -11.72
C HIS A 314 -5.28 -16.12 -10.30
N VAL A 315 -6.30 -16.60 -9.56
CA VAL A 315 -6.61 -16.08 -8.23
C VAL A 315 -6.67 -17.20 -7.21
N ILE A 316 -5.86 -17.09 -6.16
CA ILE A 316 -6.01 -17.88 -4.94
C ILE A 316 -6.68 -16.96 -3.91
N GLY A 317 -8.01 -17.08 -3.81
CA GLY A 317 -8.84 -16.20 -2.99
C GLY A 317 -10.31 -16.61 -3.02
N ASP A 318 -11.04 -16.30 -1.95
CA ASP A 318 -12.46 -16.70 -1.82
C ASP A 318 -13.40 -15.82 -2.66
N GLU A 319 -13.01 -14.58 -2.97
CA GLU A 319 -13.84 -13.66 -3.74
C GLU A 319 -13.55 -13.71 -5.24
N ALA A 320 -14.58 -13.50 -6.04
CA ALA A 320 -14.46 -13.49 -7.49
C ALA A 320 -13.76 -12.23 -8.00
N VAL A 321 -12.95 -12.38 -9.04
CA VAL A 321 -12.35 -11.29 -9.80
C VAL A 321 -12.82 -11.38 -11.24
N PRO A 322 -13.47 -10.35 -11.78
CA PRO A 322 -13.90 -10.35 -13.18
C PRO A 322 -12.71 -10.58 -14.13
N GLY A 323 -12.87 -11.45 -15.12
CA GLY A 323 -11.82 -11.76 -16.07
C GLY A 323 -10.72 -12.70 -15.57
N ALA A 324 -10.85 -13.29 -14.38
CA ALA A 324 -9.91 -14.30 -13.91
C ALA A 324 -10.07 -15.61 -14.71
N SER A 325 -8.95 -16.16 -15.18
CA SER A 325 -8.90 -17.44 -15.90
C SER A 325 -9.16 -18.64 -14.97
N SER A 326 -8.76 -18.53 -13.70
CA SER A 326 -9.07 -19.53 -12.66
C SER A 326 -9.16 -18.91 -11.28
N ARG A 327 -9.92 -19.55 -10.39
CA ARG A 327 -10.05 -19.16 -8.99
C ARG A 327 -10.12 -20.39 -8.09
N LEU A 328 -9.30 -20.37 -7.04
CA LEU A 328 -9.30 -21.39 -5.98
C LEU A 328 -9.31 -20.70 -4.61
N SER A 329 -9.94 -21.33 -3.62
CA SER A 329 -9.84 -20.87 -2.23
C SER A 329 -8.40 -21.05 -1.70
N PRO A 330 -7.90 -20.17 -0.83
CA PRO A 330 -6.62 -20.36 -0.16
C PRO A 330 -6.56 -21.63 0.70
N ARG A 331 -7.72 -22.19 1.03
CA ARG A 331 -7.85 -23.44 1.79
C ARG A 331 -7.92 -24.68 0.89
N ASP A 332 -8.02 -24.48 -0.41
CA ASP A 332 -8.01 -25.56 -1.38
C ASP A 332 -6.56 -25.90 -1.75
N LEU A 333 -6.17 -27.15 -1.51
CA LEU A 333 -4.82 -27.63 -1.80
C LEU A 333 -4.54 -27.75 -3.30
N GLY A 334 -5.57 -27.76 -4.15
CA GLY A 334 -5.44 -27.57 -5.58
C GLY A 334 -4.79 -26.24 -5.99
N ALA A 335 -4.73 -25.26 -5.06
CA ALA A 335 -3.98 -24.03 -5.26
C ALA A 335 -2.48 -24.27 -5.55
N ILE A 336 -1.91 -25.35 -5.04
CA ILE A 336 -0.49 -25.72 -5.29
C ILE A 336 -0.31 -26.22 -6.71
N ASP A 337 -1.20 -27.11 -7.14
CA ASP A 337 -1.15 -27.67 -8.50
C ASP A 337 -1.41 -26.56 -9.53
N LEU A 338 -2.29 -25.61 -9.22
CA LEU A 338 -2.47 -24.41 -10.02
C LEU A 338 -1.15 -23.66 -10.21
N VAL A 339 -0.40 -23.43 -9.13
CA VAL A 339 0.88 -22.72 -9.21
C VAL A 339 1.88 -23.49 -10.07
N GLU A 340 1.96 -24.81 -9.92
CA GLU A 340 2.85 -25.64 -10.74
C GLU A 340 2.44 -25.65 -12.20
N GLY A 341 1.15 -25.70 -12.48
CA GLY A 341 0.63 -25.59 -13.83
C GLY A 341 0.95 -24.26 -14.49
N ILE A 342 0.70 -23.15 -13.79
CA ILE A 342 1.07 -21.83 -14.29
C ILE A 342 2.56 -21.77 -14.63
N ARG A 343 3.42 -22.35 -13.79
CA ARG A 343 4.87 -22.43 -14.05
C ARG A 343 5.23 -23.22 -15.31
N ALA A 344 4.43 -24.20 -15.65
CA ALA A 344 4.63 -25.02 -16.84
C ALA A 344 4.13 -24.37 -18.13
N HIS A 345 3.08 -23.55 -18.09
CA HIS A 345 2.37 -23.02 -19.25
C HIS A 345 2.79 -21.61 -19.68
N GLY A 346 3.62 -20.92 -18.92
CA GLY A 346 4.19 -19.64 -19.31
C GLY A 346 3.81 -18.43 -18.45
N PRO A 347 4.01 -17.22 -18.95
CA PRO A 347 3.83 -16.02 -18.13
C PRO A 347 2.36 -15.81 -17.77
N ALA A 348 2.12 -15.46 -16.50
CA ALA A 348 0.79 -15.21 -15.95
C ALA A 348 0.86 -14.23 -14.77
N VAL A 349 -0.28 -13.67 -14.39
CA VAL A 349 -0.44 -12.93 -13.13
C VAL A 349 -1.12 -13.86 -12.12
N LEU A 350 -0.51 -14.03 -10.95
CA LEU A 350 -1.05 -14.82 -9.84
C LEU A 350 -1.36 -13.91 -8.65
N ALA A 351 -2.63 -13.76 -8.33
CA ALA A 351 -3.09 -13.07 -7.13
C ALA A 351 -3.27 -14.07 -5.99
N ILE A 352 -2.60 -13.84 -4.85
CA ILE A 352 -2.85 -14.58 -3.61
C ILE A 352 -3.46 -13.61 -2.61
N SER A 353 -4.77 -13.74 -2.39
CA SER A 353 -5.54 -12.81 -1.55
C SER A 353 -5.30 -12.98 -0.06
N ASP A 354 -4.83 -14.15 0.39
CA ASP A 354 -4.48 -14.44 1.77
C ASP A 354 -3.37 -15.51 1.84
N VAL A 355 -2.13 -15.04 1.91
CA VAL A 355 -0.96 -15.92 2.05
C VAL A 355 -0.96 -16.65 3.38
N THR A 356 -1.49 -16.03 4.44
CA THR A 356 -1.51 -16.65 5.79
C THR A 356 -2.44 -17.86 5.80
N ALA A 357 -3.63 -17.74 5.20
CA ALA A 357 -4.56 -18.86 5.05
C ALA A 357 -3.97 -19.97 4.17
N LEU A 358 -3.37 -19.62 3.03
CA LEU A 358 -2.73 -20.58 2.13
C LEU A 358 -1.61 -21.36 2.85
N ARG A 359 -0.70 -20.68 3.52
CA ARG A 359 0.40 -21.32 4.27
C ARG A 359 -0.11 -22.21 5.41
N SER A 360 -1.16 -21.79 6.10
CA SER A 360 -1.80 -22.59 7.15
C SER A 360 -2.37 -23.89 6.58
N SER A 361 -3.04 -23.82 5.44
CA SER A 361 -3.59 -24.99 4.75
C SER A 361 -2.48 -25.93 4.27
N LEU A 362 -1.41 -25.37 3.72
CA LEU A 362 -0.22 -26.14 3.34
C LEU A 362 0.44 -26.86 4.54
N ALA A 363 0.59 -26.14 5.66
CA ALA A 363 1.20 -26.71 6.87
C ALA A 363 0.34 -27.80 7.53
N GLN A 364 -0.99 -27.78 7.32
CA GLN A 364 -1.89 -28.84 7.77
C GLN A 364 -1.79 -30.09 6.89
N ALA A 365 -1.61 -29.92 5.59
CA ALA A 365 -1.53 -31.02 4.64
C ALA A 365 -0.14 -31.64 4.52
N LEU A 366 0.88 -30.79 4.63
CA LEU A 366 2.30 -31.16 4.54
C LEU A 366 2.96 -31.00 5.91
N SER A 367 4.19 -31.47 6.07
CA SER A 367 4.98 -31.05 7.21
C SER A 367 5.37 -29.57 7.08
N LEU A 368 5.56 -28.86 8.21
CA LEU A 368 5.95 -27.45 8.20
C LEU A 368 7.19 -27.16 7.32
N PRO A 369 8.27 -27.97 7.37
CA PRO A 369 9.42 -27.77 6.47
C PRO A 369 9.06 -27.87 4.98
N GLN A 370 8.21 -28.81 4.58
CA GLN A 370 7.78 -28.97 3.19
C GLN A 370 6.92 -27.80 2.72
N ALA A 371 6.03 -27.32 3.57
CA ALA A 371 5.21 -26.14 3.29
C ALA A 371 6.07 -24.88 3.09
N GLU A 372 7.09 -24.69 3.93
CA GLU A 372 8.03 -23.57 3.81
C GLU A 372 8.93 -23.69 2.57
N GLU A 373 9.40 -24.88 2.26
CA GLU A 373 10.19 -25.13 1.04
C GLU A 373 9.37 -24.82 -0.23
N LEU A 374 8.12 -25.27 -0.26
CA LEU A 374 7.21 -25.00 -1.37
C LEU A 374 6.95 -23.51 -1.52
N TRP A 375 6.65 -22.80 -0.42
CA TRP A 375 6.46 -21.36 -0.42
C TRP A 375 7.71 -20.61 -0.90
N SER A 376 8.88 -20.98 -0.38
CA SER A 376 10.15 -20.39 -0.82
C SER A 376 10.43 -20.64 -2.30
N SER A 377 10.15 -21.87 -2.77
CA SER A 377 10.26 -22.24 -4.18
C SER A 377 9.33 -21.45 -5.08
N LEU A 378 8.09 -21.19 -4.64
CA LEU A 378 7.16 -20.31 -5.36
C LEU A 378 7.73 -18.90 -5.52
N LEU A 379 8.14 -18.29 -4.42
CA LEU A 379 8.69 -16.92 -4.43
C LEU A 379 9.93 -16.79 -5.32
N THR A 380 10.88 -17.71 -5.17
CA THR A 380 12.13 -17.66 -5.94
C THR A 380 11.97 -18.12 -7.38
N GLY A 381 10.99 -18.96 -7.66
CA GLY A 381 10.69 -19.52 -8.97
C GLY A 381 9.79 -18.65 -9.83
N ALA A 382 8.91 -17.85 -9.23
CA ALA A 382 7.93 -17.04 -9.93
C ALA A 382 8.55 -16.16 -11.03
N ALA A 383 9.56 -15.38 -10.66
CA ALA A 383 10.24 -14.48 -11.60
C ALA A 383 10.90 -15.24 -12.79
N ARG A 384 11.49 -16.41 -12.52
CA ARG A 384 12.12 -17.24 -13.57
C ARG A 384 11.11 -17.84 -14.54
N SER A 385 9.88 -18.10 -14.07
CA SER A 385 8.79 -18.65 -14.88
C SER A 385 7.93 -17.56 -15.52
N GLY A 386 8.29 -16.28 -15.39
CA GLY A 386 7.49 -15.18 -15.91
C GLY A 386 6.19 -14.92 -15.13
N ILE A 387 6.05 -15.47 -13.92
CA ILE A 387 4.88 -15.25 -13.09
C ILE A 387 5.03 -13.93 -12.33
N ILE A 388 4.05 -13.05 -12.49
CA ILE A 388 3.91 -11.83 -11.70
C ILE A 388 3.05 -12.17 -10.49
N LEU A 389 3.68 -12.22 -9.31
CA LEU A 389 2.98 -12.53 -8.07
C LEU A 389 2.48 -11.26 -7.39
N VAL A 390 1.20 -11.19 -7.09
CA VAL A 390 0.58 -10.15 -6.25
C VAL A 390 0.03 -10.82 -5.00
N ALA A 391 0.71 -10.63 -3.87
CA ALA A 391 0.46 -11.42 -2.67
C ALA A 391 0.11 -10.55 -1.45
N ALA A 392 -1.04 -10.86 -0.82
CA ALA A 392 -1.51 -10.21 0.39
C ALA A 392 -1.12 -11.00 1.65
N PHE A 393 -0.51 -10.30 2.58
CA PHE A 393 -0.09 -10.79 3.88
C PHE A 393 -0.82 -10.02 4.97
N SER A 394 -1.42 -10.72 5.91
CA SER A 394 -2.10 -10.12 7.05
C SER A 394 -1.44 -10.55 8.37
N GLY A 395 -1.27 -9.59 9.29
CA GLY A 395 -0.66 -9.83 10.60
C GLY A 395 0.88 -9.89 10.59
N ARG A 396 1.43 -10.46 11.65
CA ARG A 396 2.90 -10.59 11.81
C ARG A 396 3.44 -11.66 10.86
N PHE A 397 4.03 -11.22 9.82
CA PHE A 397 4.69 -12.10 8.86
C PHE A 397 6.20 -11.82 8.88
N THR A 398 6.97 -12.80 9.33
CA THR A 398 8.42 -12.80 9.21
C THR A 398 8.82 -13.50 7.92
N SER A 399 9.13 -12.74 6.89
CA SER A 399 9.79 -13.27 5.70
C SER A 399 11.29 -13.35 5.91
N SER A 400 11.93 -14.37 5.37
CA SER A 400 13.39 -14.33 5.21
C SER A 400 13.76 -13.15 4.30
N SER A 401 14.94 -12.59 4.45
CA SER A 401 15.44 -11.50 3.58
C SER A 401 15.40 -11.87 2.09
N ALA A 402 15.62 -13.15 1.77
CA ALA A 402 15.52 -13.67 0.40
C ALA A 402 14.07 -13.63 -0.14
N ALA A 403 13.08 -13.92 0.71
CA ALA A 403 11.67 -13.84 0.32
C ALA A 403 11.21 -12.39 0.14
N MET A 404 11.71 -11.46 0.96
CA MET A 404 11.44 -10.03 0.77
C MET A 404 12.06 -9.47 -0.51
N GLY A 405 13.23 -9.95 -0.90
CA GLY A 405 13.89 -9.58 -2.16
C GLY A 405 13.19 -10.07 -3.44
N ALA A 406 12.20 -10.98 -3.33
CA ALA A 406 11.41 -11.45 -4.46
C ALA A 406 10.38 -10.42 -4.96
N PHE A 407 10.08 -9.39 -4.18
CA PHE A 407 9.09 -8.36 -4.51
C PHE A 407 9.76 -7.05 -4.92
N SER A 408 9.43 -6.57 -6.11
CA SER A 408 9.90 -5.28 -6.64
C SER A 408 9.19 -4.09 -6.02
N MET A 409 7.97 -4.29 -5.52
CA MET A 409 7.13 -3.28 -4.90
C MET A 409 6.46 -3.85 -3.66
N ARG A 410 6.44 -3.08 -2.58
CA ARG A 410 5.80 -3.47 -1.34
C ARG A 410 4.92 -2.33 -0.83
N LEU A 411 3.66 -2.63 -0.59
CA LEU A 411 2.66 -1.74 0.00
C LEU A 411 2.40 -2.20 1.44
N VAL A 412 2.79 -1.38 2.41
CA VAL A 412 2.79 -1.77 3.83
C VAL A 412 1.90 -0.85 4.64
N ARG A 413 1.04 -1.42 5.46
CA ARG A 413 0.29 -0.73 6.51
C ARG A 413 0.71 -1.31 7.85
N ALA A 414 1.45 -0.52 8.61
CA ALA A 414 1.89 -0.86 9.96
C ALA A 414 1.34 0.17 10.96
N ARG A 415 0.85 -0.29 12.10
CA ARG A 415 0.27 0.56 13.15
C ARG A 415 1.28 0.97 14.21
N ASP A 416 2.31 0.19 14.39
CA ASP A 416 3.34 0.41 15.39
C ASP A 416 4.74 0.08 14.86
N ALA A 417 5.74 0.40 15.66
CA ALA A 417 7.14 0.20 15.32
C ALA A 417 7.50 -1.28 15.12
N ASP A 418 6.86 -2.17 15.85
CA ASP A 418 7.07 -3.62 15.77
C ASP A 418 6.56 -4.17 14.43
N GLU A 419 5.32 -3.82 14.04
CA GLU A 419 4.76 -4.21 12.74
C GLU A 419 5.61 -3.64 11.59
N ALA A 420 6.08 -2.39 11.70
CA ALA A 420 6.94 -1.77 10.70
C ALA A 420 8.27 -2.52 10.55
N LEU A 421 8.94 -2.83 11.65
CA LEU A 421 10.21 -3.59 11.63
C LEU A 421 10.03 -4.98 11.01
N HIS A 422 8.95 -5.70 11.36
CA HIS A 422 8.63 -7.00 10.77
C HIS A 422 8.37 -6.90 9.26
N ALA A 423 7.78 -5.79 8.83
CA ALA A 423 7.59 -5.50 7.41
C ALA A 423 8.85 -4.94 6.73
N GLY A 424 9.97 -4.78 7.44
CA GLY A 424 11.20 -4.20 6.90
C GLY A 424 11.07 -2.71 6.55
N ILE A 425 10.24 -1.98 7.29
CA ILE A 425 10.05 -0.54 7.19
C ILE A 425 10.73 0.11 8.39
N GLN A 426 11.42 1.21 8.17
CA GLN A 426 12.01 2.01 9.26
C GLN A 426 10.89 2.58 10.14
N PRO A 427 10.94 2.42 11.48
CA PRO A 427 9.93 3.00 12.36
C PRO A 427 9.76 4.52 12.24
N SER A 428 10.81 5.23 11.84
CA SER A 428 10.78 6.67 11.54
C SER A 428 9.88 7.04 10.35
N SER A 429 9.55 6.08 9.48
CA SER A 429 8.65 6.28 8.34
C SER A 429 7.18 6.07 8.70
N LEU A 430 6.86 5.66 9.95
CA LEU A 430 5.49 5.49 10.39
C LEU A 430 4.73 6.82 10.41
N ARG A 431 3.54 6.79 9.85
CA ARG A 431 2.61 7.93 9.78
C ARG A 431 1.19 7.45 10.05
N SER A 432 0.30 8.37 10.39
CA SER A 432 -1.13 8.08 10.41
C SER A 432 -1.61 7.82 8.97
N LEU A 433 -2.14 6.61 8.73
CA LEU A 433 -2.58 6.19 7.40
C LEU A 433 -4.10 6.33 7.28
N GLY A 434 -4.57 7.04 6.26
CA GLY A 434 -5.97 7.02 5.83
C GLY A 434 -6.34 5.64 5.24
N GLU A 435 -7.62 5.43 4.92
CA GLU A 435 -8.12 4.14 4.43
C GLU A 435 -7.43 3.66 3.16
N ALA A 436 -7.19 4.57 2.21
CA ALA A 436 -6.54 4.27 0.93
C ALA A 436 -5.01 4.40 0.95
N HIS A 437 -4.39 4.68 2.10
CA HIS A 437 -2.97 4.95 2.19
C HIS A 437 -2.15 3.72 2.56
N ALA A 438 -0.96 3.61 1.98
CA ALA A 438 0.06 2.63 2.32
C ALA A 438 1.47 3.26 2.28
N LEU A 439 2.39 2.68 3.03
CA LEU A 439 3.81 2.94 2.88
C LEU A 439 4.33 2.14 1.69
N LEU A 440 4.88 2.83 0.70
CA LEU A 440 5.52 2.25 -0.46
C LEU A 440 6.99 2.02 -0.16
N ALA A 441 7.45 0.78 -0.29
CA ALA A 441 8.85 0.43 -0.20
C ALA A 441 9.31 -0.28 -1.49
N ARG A 442 10.42 0.19 -2.05
CA ARG A 442 11.11 -0.42 -3.18
C ARG A 442 12.57 -0.67 -2.81
N PRO A 443 13.21 -1.70 -3.39
CA PRO A 443 14.62 -1.97 -3.12
C PRO A 443 15.49 -0.77 -3.50
N GLY A 444 16.27 -0.25 -2.53
CA GLY A 444 17.19 0.88 -2.76
C GLY A 444 16.56 2.27 -2.75
N GLU A 445 15.25 2.38 -2.54
CA GLU A 445 14.55 3.67 -2.43
C GLU A 445 14.13 3.96 -0.99
N GLU A 446 13.94 5.24 -0.67
CA GLU A 446 13.34 5.64 0.59
C GLU A 446 11.84 5.31 0.62
N THR A 447 11.34 5.01 1.81
CA THR A 447 9.91 4.71 1.99
C THR A 447 9.07 5.96 1.75
N ALA A 448 8.11 5.87 0.84
CA ALA A 448 7.18 6.95 0.50
C ALA A 448 5.75 6.63 0.96
N LEU A 449 4.89 7.64 1.07
CA LEU A 449 3.46 7.45 1.26
C LEU A 449 2.79 7.33 -0.11
N ALA A 450 1.94 6.33 -0.26
CA ALA A 450 1.15 6.12 -1.47
C ALA A 450 -0.35 6.05 -1.15
N CYS A 451 -1.17 6.45 -2.10
CA CYS A 451 -2.62 6.27 -2.10
C CYS A 451 -3.00 5.27 -3.20
N VAL A 452 -3.70 4.21 -2.82
CA VAL A 452 -4.10 3.10 -3.70
C VAL A 452 -5.63 3.01 -3.71
N PRO A 453 -6.29 2.85 -4.86
CA PRO A 453 -7.74 2.72 -4.92
C PRO A 453 -8.29 1.56 -4.09
N ILE A 454 -9.44 1.80 -3.48
CA ILE A 454 -10.17 0.79 -2.69
C ILE A 454 -11.28 0.16 -3.54
N ASP A 455 -11.81 0.86 -4.55
CA ASP A 455 -12.85 0.35 -5.44
C ASP A 455 -12.37 -0.83 -6.29
N PRO A 456 -13.26 -1.73 -6.73
CA PRO A 456 -12.91 -2.78 -7.67
C PRO A 456 -12.45 -2.18 -9.00
N PRO A 457 -11.51 -2.82 -9.72
CA PRO A 457 -11.06 -2.31 -11.01
C PRO A 457 -12.22 -2.31 -12.02
N PRO A 458 -12.24 -1.36 -12.97
CA PRO A 458 -13.27 -1.33 -13.99
C PRO A 458 -13.27 -2.63 -14.80
N THR A 459 -14.45 -3.20 -15.00
CA THR A 459 -14.69 -4.40 -15.80
C THR A 459 -14.49 -4.06 -17.28
N GLY A 460 -13.28 -4.23 -17.78
CA GLY A 460 -12.94 -3.87 -19.17
C GLY A 460 -12.09 -4.89 -19.92
N VAL A 461 -11.74 -6.01 -19.31
CA VAL A 461 -10.96 -7.07 -19.96
C VAL A 461 -11.89 -8.18 -20.41
N SER A 462 -12.38 -8.08 -21.65
CA SER A 462 -12.84 -9.25 -22.40
C SER A 462 -11.61 -10.11 -22.65
N GLN A 463 -11.41 -11.14 -21.84
CA GLN A 463 -10.46 -12.18 -22.17
C GLN A 463 -11.15 -13.17 -23.10
N ASP A 464 -10.51 -13.42 -24.24
CA ASP A 464 -10.78 -14.64 -25.00
C ASP A 464 -10.59 -15.84 -24.06
N THR A 465 -11.69 -16.49 -23.74
CA THR A 465 -11.79 -17.56 -22.73
C THR A 465 -11.21 -18.89 -23.22
N ASP A 466 -10.42 -18.90 -24.28
CA ASP A 466 -9.93 -20.13 -24.91
C ASP A 466 -8.61 -20.68 -24.32
N SER A 467 -8.06 -20.03 -23.28
CA SER A 467 -6.98 -20.60 -22.46
C SER A 467 -7.46 -20.83 -21.04
N ALA A 468 -8.49 -21.65 -20.89
CA ALA A 468 -8.96 -22.04 -19.56
C ALA A 468 -7.92 -23.00 -18.93
N CYS A 469 -7.04 -22.45 -18.09
CA CYS A 469 -6.49 -23.23 -16.98
C CYS A 469 -7.67 -23.65 -16.11
N HIS A 470 -8.19 -24.81 -16.33
CA HIS A 470 -9.25 -25.36 -15.50
C HIS A 470 -8.76 -25.50 -14.06
N ALA A 471 -9.63 -25.18 -13.12
CA ALA A 471 -9.36 -25.45 -11.71
C ALA A 471 -8.94 -26.91 -11.57
N TRP A 472 -7.73 -27.12 -11.02
CA TRP A 472 -7.10 -28.42 -10.88
C TRP A 472 -7.78 -29.22 -9.76
N ARG A 473 -9.02 -29.60 -9.97
CA ARG A 473 -9.73 -30.54 -9.10
C ARG A 473 -10.05 -31.79 -9.89
N ILE A 474 -9.99 -32.91 -9.24
CA ILE A 474 -10.52 -34.13 -9.83
C ILE A 474 -12.01 -33.91 -10.04
N PRO A 475 -12.54 -34.04 -11.29
CA PRO A 475 -13.94 -33.81 -11.54
C PRO A 475 -14.78 -34.85 -10.79
N SER A 476 -15.99 -34.49 -10.42
CA SER A 476 -16.97 -35.47 -9.94
C SER A 476 -17.25 -36.53 -11.03
N PRO A 477 -17.71 -37.72 -10.68
CA PRO A 477 -18.03 -38.74 -11.67
C PRO A 477 -19.02 -38.26 -12.77
N GLN A 478 -19.93 -37.35 -12.42
CA GLN A 478 -20.89 -36.76 -13.36
C GLN A 478 -20.22 -35.77 -14.33
N GLU A 479 -19.32 -34.91 -13.81
CA GLU A 479 -18.53 -34.01 -14.63
C GLU A 479 -17.56 -34.78 -15.54
N ALA A 480 -16.91 -35.81 -15.03
CA ALA A 480 -16.02 -36.67 -15.80
C ALA A 480 -16.79 -37.38 -16.92
N ALA A 481 -17.99 -37.91 -16.66
CA ALA A 481 -18.85 -38.50 -17.67
C ALA A 481 -19.27 -37.49 -18.76
N ALA A 482 -19.53 -36.25 -18.40
CA ALA A 482 -19.86 -35.19 -19.36
C ALA A 482 -18.65 -34.79 -20.24
N LEU A 483 -17.46 -34.73 -19.68
CA LEU A 483 -16.21 -34.42 -20.41
C LEU A 483 -15.86 -35.53 -21.44
N VAL A 484 -16.24 -36.77 -21.15
CA VAL A 484 -15.95 -37.95 -22.01
C VAL A 484 -17.06 -38.25 -23.00
N SER A 485 -18.20 -37.55 -22.93
CA SER A 485 -19.35 -37.84 -23.83
C SER A 485 -18.99 -37.83 -25.32
N ASN A 486 -17.90 -37.21 -25.73
CA ASN A 486 -17.37 -37.19 -27.10
C ASN A 486 -16.16 -38.12 -27.33
N THR A 487 -15.63 -38.77 -26.30
CA THR A 487 -14.47 -39.67 -26.41
C THR A 487 -14.73 -40.94 -25.64
N SER A 488 -14.49 -42.10 -26.22
CA SER A 488 -14.68 -43.43 -25.58
C SER A 488 -13.54 -43.78 -24.64
N ALA A 489 -13.21 -42.89 -23.67
CA ALA A 489 -12.14 -43.11 -22.72
C ALA A 489 -12.65 -43.58 -21.35
N PRO A 490 -12.03 -44.62 -20.73
CA PRO A 490 -12.48 -45.19 -19.46
C PRO A 490 -12.20 -44.31 -18.24
N ALA A 491 -11.29 -43.39 -18.38
CA ALA A 491 -10.88 -42.52 -17.28
C ALA A 491 -10.23 -41.24 -17.80
N LEU A 492 -10.19 -40.25 -16.94
CA LEU A 492 -9.45 -39.02 -17.13
C LEU A 492 -8.22 -39.01 -16.21
N ILE A 493 -7.09 -38.60 -16.72
CA ILE A 493 -5.82 -38.59 -15.99
C ILE A 493 -5.23 -37.21 -15.92
N GLY A 494 -4.59 -36.93 -14.81
CA GLY A 494 -3.78 -35.75 -14.61
C GLY A 494 -4.59 -34.47 -14.47
N PRO A 495 -3.87 -33.39 -14.40
CA PRO A 495 -4.44 -32.07 -14.11
C PRO A 495 -5.31 -31.53 -15.25
N GLU A 496 -5.08 -31.93 -16.48
CA GLU A 496 -5.83 -31.47 -17.66
C GLU A 496 -7.00 -32.41 -18.04
N TYR A 497 -7.27 -33.42 -17.19
CA TYR A 497 -8.31 -34.43 -17.42
C TYR A 497 -8.21 -35.07 -18.79
N GLU A 498 -7.00 -35.40 -19.21
CA GLU A 498 -6.81 -36.09 -20.48
C GLU A 498 -7.46 -37.47 -20.50
N PRO A 499 -8.19 -37.80 -21.55
CA PRO A 499 -8.76 -39.15 -21.70
C PRO A 499 -7.63 -40.18 -21.76
N ILE A 500 -7.62 -41.14 -20.84
CA ILE A 500 -6.65 -42.24 -20.86
C ILE A 500 -7.23 -43.48 -21.52
N ARG A 501 -6.43 -44.10 -22.35
CA ARG A 501 -6.66 -45.51 -22.75
C ARG A 501 -5.72 -46.41 -21.96
N TRP A 502 -6.29 -47.43 -21.37
CA TRP A 502 -5.47 -48.41 -20.65
C TRP A 502 -4.46 -49.05 -21.59
N ALA A 503 -3.19 -48.98 -21.28
CA ALA A 503 -2.20 -49.70 -22.05
C ALA A 503 -2.32 -51.19 -21.79
N THR A 504 -2.37 -51.94 -22.86
CA THR A 504 -2.47 -53.42 -22.83
C THR A 504 -1.11 -54.11 -22.94
N ASP A 505 -0.08 -53.34 -23.24
CA ASP A 505 1.30 -53.78 -23.47
C ASP A 505 2.12 -54.00 -22.21
N LYS A 506 1.73 -53.39 -21.12
CA LYS A 506 2.41 -53.51 -19.81
C LYS A 506 1.41 -53.96 -18.73
N PRO A 507 1.81 -54.92 -17.88
CA PRO A 507 0.92 -55.40 -16.81
C PRO A 507 0.77 -54.35 -15.71
N TRP A 508 -0.42 -54.31 -15.11
CA TRP A 508 -0.78 -53.42 -14.01
C TRP A 508 -0.65 -54.14 -12.67
N VAL A 509 -0.14 -53.44 -11.68
CA VAL A 509 -0.22 -53.83 -10.27
C VAL A 509 -1.30 -53.02 -9.60
N ILE A 510 -2.32 -53.64 -9.04
CA ILE A 510 -3.41 -52.98 -8.33
C ILE A 510 -3.14 -53.04 -6.84
N ILE A 511 -3.16 -51.89 -6.19
CA ILE A 511 -3.03 -51.77 -4.74
C ILE A 511 -4.43 -51.56 -4.16
N GLY A 512 -4.82 -52.41 -3.23
CA GLY A 512 -6.11 -52.34 -2.57
C GLY A 512 -6.82 -53.70 -2.43
N GLU A 513 -8.14 -53.61 -2.32
CA GLU A 513 -8.97 -54.83 -2.19
C GLU A 513 -9.32 -55.43 -3.55
N PRO A 514 -9.60 -56.74 -3.61
CA PRO A 514 -10.05 -57.41 -4.84
C PRO A 514 -11.32 -56.81 -5.45
N SER A 515 -12.14 -56.13 -4.67
CA SER A 515 -13.29 -55.36 -5.14
C SER A 515 -12.92 -54.27 -6.13
N ASN A 516 -11.76 -53.63 -6.00
CA ASN A 516 -11.27 -52.60 -6.89
C ASN A 516 -10.97 -53.13 -8.30
N VAL A 517 -10.53 -54.38 -8.39
CA VAL A 517 -10.33 -55.05 -9.69
C VAL A 517 -11.63 -55.22 -10.43
N ARG A 518 -12.70 -55.64 -9.72
CA ARG A 518 -14.04 -55.82 -10.33
C ARG A 518 -14.60 -54.51 -10.91
N VAL A 519 -14.27 -53.37 -10.28
CA VAL A 519 -14.67 -52.06 -10.82
C VAL A 519 -13.98 -51.79 -12.15
N VAL A 520 -12.69 -52.07 -12.27
CA VAL A 520 -11.93 -51.90 -13.51
C VAL A 520 -12.40 -52.89 -14.58
N GLU A 521 -12.63 -54.16 -14.23
CA GLU A 521 -13.16 -55.20 -15.16
C GLU A 521 -14.58 -54.90 -15.64
N ALA A 522 -15.45 -54.44 -14.74
CA ALA A 522 -16.82 -54.06 -15.06
C ALA A 522 -16.87 -52.87 -16.03
N LEU A 523 -16.00 -51.89 -15.85
CA LEU A 523 -15.85 -50.75 -16.75
C LEU A 523 -15.41 -51.17 -18.14
N HIS A 524 -14.43 -52.05 -18.23
CA HIS A 524 -13.95 -52.58 -19.52
C HIS A 524 -15.03 -53.39 -20.24
N ALA A 525 -15.72 -54.23 -19.49
CA ALA A 525 -16.83 -55.03 -20.06
C ALA A 525 -17.98 -54.15 -20.55
N ALA A 526 -18.34 -53.12 -19.81
CA ALA A 526 -19.45 -52.23 -20.17
C ALA A 526 -19.20 -51.41 -21.47
N HIS A 527 -17.95 -51.19 -21.82
CA HIS A 527 -17.57 -50.39 -22.99
C HIS A 527 -16.91 -51.20 -24.11
N GLY A 528 -16.76 -52.50 -23.94
CA GLY A 528 -16.15 -53.35 -24.96
C GLY A 528 -14.65 -53.10 -25.18
N TRP A 529 -13.94 -52.62 -24.18
CA TRP A 529 -12.52 -52.33 -24.26
C TRP A 529 -11.68 -53.56 -23.94
N PRO A 530 -10.44 -53.63 -24.45
CA PRO A 530 -9.52 -54.69 -24.08
C PRO A 530 -9.21 -54.63 -22.58
N THR A 531 -9.35 -55.79 -21.92
CA THR A 531 -9.09 -55.92 -20.49
C THR A 531 -7.62 -55.70 -20.19
N PRO A 532 -7.23 -54.83 -19.22
CA PRO A 532 -5.83 -54.65 -18.86
C PRO A 532 -5.29 -55.94 -18.25
N THR A 533 -4.05 -56.30 -18.58
CA THR A 533 -3.37 -57.41 -17.92
C THR A 533 -3.01 -57.03 -16.49
N ILE A 534 -3.66 -57.66 -15.50
CA ILE A 534 -3.38 -57.47 -14.11
C ILE A 534 -2.31 -58.49 -13.70
N ALA A 535 -1.13 -58.01 -13.36
CA ALA A 535 -0.03 -58.85 -12.93
C ALA A 535 -0.21 -59.34 -11.48
N GLU A 536 -0.65 -58.48 -10.60
CA GLU A 536 -0.77 -58.77 -9.17
C GLU A 536 -1.76 -57.81 -8.50
N ILE A 537 -2.47 -58.27 -7.48
CA ILE A 537 -3.28 -57.45 -6.58
C ILE A 537 -2.60 -57.47 -5.22
N ILE A 538 -2.20 -56.34 -4.72
CA ILE A 538 -1.45 -56.18 -3.50
C ILE A 538 -2.33 -55.57 -2.44
N PRO A 539 -2.52 -56.24 -1.29
CA PRO A 539 -3.19 -55.65 -0.14
C PRO A 539 -2.45 -54.41 0.36
N GLU A 540 -3.22 -53.39 0.78
CA GLU A 540 -2.66 -52.13 1.25
C GLU A 540 -1.58 -52.25 2.36
N ASN A 541 -1.64 -53.26 3.18
CA ASN A 541 -0.64 -53.51 4.24
C ASN A 541 0.69 -54.12 3.74
N ALA A 542 0.73 -54.59 2.50
CA ALA A 542 1.88 -55.29 1.91
C ALA A 542 2.61 -54.51 0.83
N TRP A 543 2.07 -53.39 0.38
CA TRP A 543 2.57 -52.62 -0.77
C TRP A 543 4.03 -52.16 -0.62
N THR A 544 4.50 -51.79 0.60
CA THR A 544 5.86 -51.30 0.85
C THR A 544 6.94 -52.34 0.53
N ARG A 545 6.60 -53.62 0.43
CA ARG A 545 7.55 -54.70 0.11
C ARG A 545 7.78 -54.86 -1.41
N ILE A 546 6.91 -54.29 -2.23
CA ILE A 546 6.83 -54.63 -3.66
C ILE A 546 7.27 -53.45 -4.55
N VAL A 547 7.12 -52.22 -4.10
CA VAL A 547 7.61 -51.01 -4.82
C VAL A 547 9.09 -51.06 -5.21
N ARG A 548 9.86 -52.01 -4.66
CA ARG A 548 11.29 -52.21 -4.97
C ARG A 548 11.56 -53.21 -6.07
N ARG A 549 10.55 -53.88 -6.62
CA ARG A 549 10.72 -54.92 -7.66
C ARG A 549 9.81 -54.70 -8.85
N ASP A 550 10.34 -54.23 -9.92
CA ASP A 550 9.90 -54.39 -11.33
C ASP A 550 8.48 -54.01 -11.72
N ALA A 551 7.68 -53.31 -10.92
CA ALA A 551 6.39 -52.80 -11.33
C ALA A 551 6.56 -51.52 -12.14
N HIS A 552 6.25 -51.55 -13.43
CA HIS A 552 6.31 -50.40 -14.31
C HIS A 552 5.06 -49.52 -14.21
N ARG A 553 3.91 -50.07 -13.73
CA ARG A 553 2.65 -49.35 -13.53
C ARG A 553 1.91 -49.82 -12.29
N MET A 554 1.45 -48.91 -11.46
CA MET A 554 0.62 -49.20 -10.28
C MET A 554 -0.64 -48.34 -10.32
N LEU A 555 -1.77 -48.97 -9.93
CA LEU A 555 -3.06 -48.30 -9.76
C LEU A 555 -3.53 -48.50 -8.30
N ALA A 556 -3.84 -47.41 -7.62
CA ALA A 556 -4.47 -47.45 -6.31
C ALA A 556 -5.81 -46.69 -6.39
N LEU A 557 -6.93 -47.42 -6.31
CA LEU A 557 -8.26 -46.82 -6.22
C LEU A 557 -8.63 -46.63 -4.75
N ASN A 558 -9.20 -45.47 -4.41
CA ASN A 558 -9.56 -45.12 -3.04
C ASN A 558 -8.42 -45.39 -2.04
N PRO A 559 -7.19 -44.87 -2.29
CA PRO A 559 -6.01 -45.23 -1.50
C PRO A 559 -6.14 -44.75 -0.04
N SER A 560 -5.74 -45.61 0.91
CA SER A 560 -5.58 -45.16 2.30
C SER A 560 -4.44 -44.17 2.42
N ASP A 561 -4.44 -43.39 3.50
CA ASP A 561 -3.38 -42.44 3.82
C ASP A 561 -1.97 -43.06 3.79
N ASN A 562 -1.85 -44.32 4.19
CA ASN A 562 -0.56 -45.05 4.20
C ASN A 562 -0.08 -45.36 2.79
N VAL A 563 -0.96 -45.82 1.92
CA VAL A 563 -0.66 -46.07 0.50
C VAL A 563 -0.30 -44.78 -0.20
N MET A 564 -1.11 -43.75 -0.03
CA MET A 564 -0.90 -42.44 -0.61
C MET A 564 0.47 -41.85 -0.24
N ARG A 565 0.76 -41.74 1.08
CA ARG A 565 2.06 -41.20 1.54
C ARG A 565 3.25 -42.03 1.10
N GLY A 566 3.06 -43.29 0.96
CA GLY A 566 4.13 -44.17 0.50
C GLY A 566 4.38 -44.02 -0.99
N LEU A 567 3.36 -43.93 -1.84
CA LEU A 567 3.50 -43.65 -3.26
C LEU A 567 4.14 -42.28 -3.49
N MET A 568 3.75 -41.26 -2.72
CA MET A 568 4.40 -39.93 -2.76
C MET A 568 5.89 -40.00 -2.45
N ARG A 569 6.31 -40.80 -1.44
CA ARG A 569 7.74 -40.95 -1.06
C ARG A 569 8.58 -41.68 -2.11
N THR A 570 7.96 -42.47 -2.96
CA THR A 570 8.65 -43.25 -4.00
C THR A 570 8.61 -42.57 -5.36
N SER A 571 7.81 -41.53 -5.50
CA SER A 571 7.62 -40.79 -6.76
C SER A 571 8.56 -39.58 -6.81
N ARG A 572 9.14 -39.32 -7.97
CA ARG A 572 9.92 -38.10 -8.21
C ARG A 572 9.04 -36.91 -8.55
N ARG A 573 7.86 -37.17 -9.08
CA ARG A 573 6.85 -36.16 -9.44
C ARG A 573 5.49 -36.63 -8.96
N TYR A 574 4.77 -35.77 -8.28
CA TYR A 574 3.39 -36.01 -7.86
C TYR A 574 2.66 -34.67 -7.63
N PRO A 575 1.34 -34.58 -7.89
CA PRO A 575 0.54 -33.44 -7.51
C PRO A 575 0.44 -33.36 -5.98
N LEU A 576 0.67 -32.20 -5.40
CA LEU A 576 0.65 -32.01 -3.94
C LEU A 576 -0.77 -32.03 -3.37
N SER A 577 -1.79 -31.71 -4.17
CA SER A 577 -3.21 -31.84 -3.83
C SER A 577 -3.64 -33.27 -3.48
N ILE A 578 -2.88 -34.27 -3.88
CA ILE A 578 -3.10 -35.67 -3.52
C ILE A 578 -3.26 -35.86 -2.01
N ALA A 579 -2.49 -35.12 -1.21
CA ALA A 579 -2.45 -35.28 0.25
C ALA A 579 -3.78 -34.93 0.95
N ALA A 580 -4.67 -34.19 0.32
CA ALA A 580 -5.94 -33.76 0.91
C ALA A 580 -7.17 -34.10 0.07
N HIS A 581 -6.99 -34.86 -0.99
CA HIS A 581 -8.10 -35.25 -1.82
C HIS A 581 -9.05 -36.21 -1.08
N PRO A 582 -10.39 -35.94 -1.10
CA PRO A 582 -11.35 -36.90 -0.57
C PRO A 582 -11.48 -38.10 -1.54
N TRP A 583 -10.73 -39.16 -1.28
CA TRP A 583 -10.74 -40.37 -2.09
C TRP A 583 -12.09 -41.07 -2.01
N ASN A 584 -12.50 -41.64 -3.13
CA ASN A 584 -13.71 -42.45 -3.27
C ASN A 584 -13.45 -43.63 -4.23
N PRO A 585 -14.33 -44.63 -4.31
CA PRO A 585 -14.11 -45.81 -5.15
C PRO A 585 -13.94 -45.53 -6.66
N THR A 586 -14.28 -44.32 -7.12
CA THR A 586 -14.19 -43.96 -8.54
C THR A 586 -12.96 -43.10 -8.86
N CYS A 587 -12.19 -42.70 -7.87
CA CYS A 587 -10.95 -41.97 -8.08
C CYS A 587 -9.76 -42.65 -7.39
N GLY A 588 -8.56 -42.39 -7.88
CA GLY A 588 -7.36 -43.05 -7.39
C GLY A 588 -6.09 -42.41 -7.92
N LEU A 589 -5.01 -43.17 -7.77
CA LEU A 589 -3.66 -42.78 -8.16
C LEU A 589 -3.10 -43.79 -9.16
N ILE A 590 -2.46 -43.28 -10.20
CA ILE A 590 -1.59 -44.04 -11.09
C ILE A 590 -0.16 -43.66 -10.81
N TRP A 591 0.68 -44.64 -10.61
CA TRP A 591 2.14 -44.49 -10.56
C TRP A 591 2.74 -45.13 -11.80
N GLU A 592 3.49 -44.36 -12.58
CA GLU A 592 4.18 -44.83 -13.80
C GLU A 592 5.51 -44.07 -13.94
N ASP A 593 6.59 -44.75 -14.16
CA ASP A 593 7.92 -44.21 -14.43
C ASP A 593 8.32 -43.10 -13.41
N ASP A 594 8.20 -43.37 -12.12
CA ASP A 594 8.47 -42.44 -11.00
C ASP A 594 7.53 -41.23 -10.92
N THR A 595 6.48 -41.19 -11.71
CA THR A 595 5.46 -40.12 -11.70
C THR A 595 4.17 -40.66 -11.10
N LEU A 596 3.61 -39.92 -10.14
CA LEU A 596 2.32 -40.20 -9.53
C LEU A 596 1.30 -39.20 -10.07
N THR A 597 0.17 -39.72 -10.57
CA THR A 597 -0.87 -38.91 -11.18
C THR A 597 -2.22 -39.30 -10.62
N THR A 598 -3.15 -38.38 -10.57
CA THR A 598 -4.53 -38.64 -10.16
C THR A 598 -5.33 -39.23 -11.34
N ILE A 599 -6.28 -40.08 -11.01
CA ILE A 599 -7.22 -40.67 -12.01
C ILE A 599 -8.64 -40.56 -11.50
N GLN A 600 -9.58 -40.21 -12.40
CA GLN A 600 -11.01 -40.29 -12.18
C GLN A 600 -11.61 -41.23 -13.18
N LEU A 601 -12.26 -42.28 -12.68
CA LEU A 601 -12.99 -43.19 -13.53
C LEU A 601 -14.29 -42.56 -14.03
N THR A 602 -14.60 -42.77 -15.31
CA THR A 602 -15.80 -42.24 -15.95
C THR A 602 -16.97 -43.25 -15.79
N VAL A 603 -17.39 -43.47 -14.56
CA VAL A 603 -18.47 -44.44 -14.29
C VAL A 603 -19.82 -43.75 -14.44
N GLY A 604 -20.57 -44.08 -15.50
CA GLY A 604 -22.02 -44.00 -15.43
C GLY A 604 -22.49 -44.97 -14.34
N SER A 605 -23.33 -44.50 -13.41
CA SER A 605 -23.89 -45.19 -12.25
C SER A 605 -23.79 -46.73 -12.27
N VAL A 606 -22.75 -47.29 -11.67
CA VAL A 606 -22.77 -48.69 -11.29
C VAL A 606 -23.61 -48.77 -10.03
N ASN A 607 -24.86 -49.26 -10.16
CA ASN A 607 -25.65 -49.65 -9.01
C ASN A 607 -24.81 -50.68 -8.23
N THR A 608 -24.35 -50.30 -7.04
CA THR A 608 -23.72 -51.20 -6.04
C THR A 608 -24.74 -52.19 -5.51
#